data_03f367827a63a26134a61816fc4e9639
#
_entry.id   03f367827a63a26134a61816fc4e9639
#
_cell.length_a   1.000
_cell.length_b   1.000
_cell.length_c   1.000
_cell.angle_alpha   90.00
_cell.angle_beta   90.00
_cell.angle_gamma   90.00
#
_symmetry.space_group_name_H-M   'P 1'
#
loop_
_entity.id
_entity.type
_entity.pdbx_description
1 polymer ?
#
loop_
_entity_poly.entity_id
_entity_poly.type
_entity_poly.pdbx_seq_one_letter_code
_entity_poly.pdbx_strand_id
1 'polypeptide(L)'
;MFKLKKLSLRTRIFLAMILLVVLGSVLISVVAIYQYREQSQDYHKGRLERKEENIQSHLKRVINGRQNTWEVKTENIPFIFKEEIYNIADIHKLQINLYDLEGGLLISSKAGLQKNMTDKCLDASIMNAVSNNVQFNNALEIAQHRYVDKLIENGETFQSSYTYITDNKSKPIAILNIPYLEKDDFLDKELQEFLTRMGYAFMFVLLMAISIAFLLSKYITKSLKKISDIMNATRLERRNERIDIKETTEEISTLVNAYNSMIDELEESAVQLAKSE
;
A
#
# COMPACT_ATOMS: atom_id res chain seq x y z
N MET A 1 18.37 21.92 -21.95
CA MET A 1 19.50 22.08 -21.04
C MET A 1 19.38 23.47 -20.35
N PHE A 2 18.79 23.47 -19.13
CA PHE A 2 18.50 24.72 -18.41
C PHE A 2 19.80 25.47 -18.10
N LYS A 3 19.86 26.79 -18.40
CA LYS A 3 21.00 27.66 -18.14
C LYS A 3 21.17 27.90 -16.63
N LEU A 4 21.62 26.89 -15.88
CA LEU A 4 21.95 26.96 -14.46
C LEU A 4 23.13 27.89 -14.12
N LYS A 5 23.84 28.39 -15.14
CA LYS A 5 25.07 29.22 -14.98
C LYS A 5 24.86 30.65 -14.41
N LYS A 6 23.59 31.13 -14.36
CA LYS A 6 23.29 32.51 -13.87
C LYS A 6 22.59 32.57 -12.50
N LEU A 7 22.34 31.42 -11.86
CA LEU A 7 21.67 31.40 -10.56
C LEU A 7 22.68 31.68 -9.43
N SER A 8 22.26 32.45 -8.44
CA SER A 8 23.07 32.70 -7.23
C SER A 8 23.31 31.37 -6.49
N LEU A 9 24.40 31.26 -5.73
CA LEU A 9 24.72 30.10 -4.90
C LEU A 9 23.56 29.76 -3.97
N ARG A 10 22.92 30.76 -3.40
CA ARG A 10 21.74 30.66 -2.57
C ARG A 10 20.61 29.88 -3.26
N THR A 11 20.27 30.27 -4.50
CA THR A 11 19.19 29.65 -5.26
C THR A 11 19.53 28.21 -5.66
N ARG A 12 20.79 27.92 -5.95
CA ARG A 12 21.23 26.55 -6.29
C ARG A 12 21.11 25.60 -5.10
N ILE A 13 21.58 26.00 -3.91
CA ILE A 13 21.47 25.18 -2.69
C ILE A 13 20.02 24.96 -2.36
N PHE A 14 19.18 25.99 -2.39
CA PHE A 14 17.75 25.92 -2.13
C PHE A 14 17.04 24.94 -3.08
N LEU A 15 17.27 25.07 -4.39
CA LEU A 15 16.70 24.18 -5.40
C LEU A 15 17.19 22.74 -5.25
N ALA A 16 18.47 22.53 -4.95
CA ALA A 16 19.01 21.18 -4.75
C ALA A 16 18.37 20.48 -3.56
N MET A 17 18.16 21.19 -2.44
CA MET A 17 17.52 20.65 -1.25
C MET A 17 16.05 20.30 -1.51
N ILE A 18 15.30 21.19 -2.19
CA ILE A 18 13.89 20.89 -2.55
C ILE A 18 13.84 19.71 -3.51
N LEU A 19 14.70 19.69 -4.53
CA LEU A 19 14.72 18.57 -5.49
C LEU A 19 14.97 17.24 -4.79
N LEU A 20 15.90 17.20 -3.85
CA LEU A 20 16.20 15.96 -3.09
C LEU A 20 14.98 15.49 -2.27
N VAL A 21 14.29 16.42 -1.59
CA VAL A 21 13.10 16.08 -0.82
C VAL A 21 11.97 15.58 -1.73
N VAL A 22 11.75 16.24 -2.87
CA VAL A 22 10.72 15.82 -3.84
C VAL A 22 11.03 14.43 -4.40
N LEU A 23 12.28 14.18 -4.82
CA LEU A 23 12.69 12.87 -5.32
C LEU A 23 12.52 11.78 -4.26
N GLY A 24 12.95 12.05 -3.02
CA GLY A 24 12.74 11.12 -1.90
C GLY A 24 11.26 10.84 -1.64
N SER A 25 10.42 11.88 -1.66
CA SER A 25 8.97 11.73 -1.49
C SER A 25 8.33 10.89 -2.59
N VAL A 26 8.73 11.08 -3.85
CA VAL A 26 8.24 10.28 -4.98
C VAL A 26 8.63 8.82 -4.83
N LEU A 27 9.89 8.54 -4.48
CA LEU A 27 10.35 7.16 -4.27
C LEU A 27 9.58 6.46 -3.15
N ILE A 28 9.41 7.13 -2.01
CA ILE A 28 8.64 6.60 -0.88
C ILE A 28 7.18 6.35 -1.30
N SER A 29 6.57 7.27 -2.07
CA SER A 29 5.20 7.12 -2.56
C SER A 29 5.03 5.88 -3.45
N VAL A 30 5.96 5.65 -4.38
CA VAL A 30 5.90 4.49 -5.27
C VAL A 30 5.97 3.18 -4.47
N VAL A 31 6.93 3.09 -3.53
CA VAL A 31 7.08 1.91 -2.67
C VAL A 31 5.84 1.71 -1.80
N ALA A 32 5.33 2.77 -1.18
CA ALA A 32 4.16 2.71 -0.30
C ALA A 32 2.89 2.27 -1.07
N ILE A 33 2.67 2.77 -2.29
CA ILE A 33 1.53 2.36 -3.12
C ILE A 33 1.64 0.88 -3.50
N TYR A 34 2.83 0.44 -3.90
CA TYR A 34 3.06 -0.96 -4.25
C TYR A 34 2.77 -1.89 -3.06
N GLN A 35 3.35 -1.58 -1.90
CA GLN A 35 3.18 -2.35 -0.67
C GLN A 35 1.74 -2.34 -0.17
N TYR A 36 1.05 -1.20 -0.27
CA TYR A 36 -0.36 -1.09 0.11
C TYR A 36 -1.25 -1.98 -0.75
N ARG A 37 -1.05 -1.98 -2.08
CA ARG A 37 -1.83 -2.84 -3.00
C ARG A 37 -1.64 -4.31 -2.70
N GLU A 38 -0.41 -4.76 -2.50
CA GLU A 38 -0.10 -6.15 -2.16
C GLU A 38 -0.76 -6.55 -0.84
N GLN A 39 -0.58 -5.75 0.21
CA GLN A 39 -1.16 -6.02 1.53
C GLN A 39 -2.70 -6.00 1.51
N SER A 40 -3.31 -5.09 0.76
CA SER A 40 -4.77 -5.00 0.66
C SER A 40 -5.35 -6.23 -0.04
N GLN A 41 -4.73 -6.69 -1.14
CA GLN A 41 -5.18 -7.91 -1.83
C GLN A 41 -5.08 -9.15 -0.93
N ASP A 42 -3.97 -9.32 -0.22
CA ASP A 42 -3.79 -10.44 0.72
C ASP A 42 -4.79 -10.41 1.87
N TYR A 43 -5.07 -9.22 2.40
CA TYR A 43 -6.07 -9.04 3.46
C TYR A 43 -7.48 -9.44 2.99
N HIS A 44 -7.89 -8.98 1.80
CA HIS A 44 -9.22 -9.30 1.26
C HIS A 44 -9.35 -10.80 0.96
N LYS A 45 -8.32 -11.41 0.37
CA LYS A 45 -8.27 -12.86 0.14
C LYS A 45 -8.38 -13.64 1.45
N GLY A 46 -7.57 -13.33 2.44
CA GLY A 46 -7.61 -14.00 3.75
C GLY A 46 -8.91 -13.76 4.52
N ARG A 47 -9.58 -12.62 4.31
CA ARG A 47 -10.89 -12.34 4.89
C ARG A 47 -11.99 -13.22 4.27
N LEU A 48 -11.94 -13.42 2.94
CA LEU A 48 -12.88 -14.28 2.25
C LEU A 48 -12.68 -15.74 2.66
N GLU A 49 -11.45 -16.23 2.69
CA GLU A 49 -11.11 -17.59 3.15
C GLU A 49 -11.66 -17.87 4.56
N ARG A 50 -11.43 -16.97 5.51
CA ARG A 50 -11.97 -17.09 6.87
C ARG A 50 -13.51 -17.12 6.90
N LYS A 51 -14.19 -16.34 6.05
CA LYS A 51 -15.65 -16.39 5.95
C LYS A 51 -16.13 -17.71 5.39
N GLU A 52 -15.48 -18.25 4.37
CA GLU A 52 -15.78 -19.56 3.80
C GLU A 52 -15.62 -20.68 4.83
N GLU A 53 -14.50 -20.69 5.56
CA GLU A 53 -14.26 -21.67 6.65
C GLU A 53 -15.35 -21.59 7.74
N ASN A 54 -15.75 -20.37 8.11
CA ASN A 54 -16.82 -20.16 9.08
C ASN A 54 -18.16 -20.67 8.55
N ILE A 55 -18.49 -20.42 7.28
CA ILE A 55 -19.70 -20.93 6.64
C ILE A 55 -19.67 -22.46 6.60
N GLN A 56 -18.57 -23.07 6.16
CA GLN A 56 -18.41 -24.52 6.16
C GLN A 56 -18.58 -25.12 7.57
N SER A 57 -17.95 -24.51 8.57
CA SER A 57 -18.06 -24.95 9.96
C SER A 57 -19.49 -24.85 10.48
N HIS A 58 -20.22 -23.82 10.06
CA HIS A 58 -21.61 -23.63 10.41
C HIS A 58 -22.49 -24.72 9.75
N LEU A 59 -22.30 -24.94 8.44
CA LEU A 59 -23.02 -25.99 7.71
C LEU A 59 -22.75 -27.40 8.31
N LYS A 60 -21.50 -27.73 8.64
CA LYS A 60 -21.13 -28.97 9.32
C LYS A 60 -21.81 -29.09 10.68
N ARG A 61 -21.94 -27.99 11.42
CA ARG A 61 -22.64 -27.99 12.73
C ARG A 61 -24.13 -28.28 12.56
N VAL A 62 -24.79 -27.80 11.52
CA VAL A 62 -26.18 -28.07 11.20
C VAL A 62 -26.35 -29.55 10.84
N ILE A 63 -25.48 -30.09 9.98
CA ILE A 63 -25.51 -31.53 9.60
C ILE A 63 -25.40 -32.45 10.83
N ASN A 64 -24.47 -32.11 11.73
CA ASN A 64 -24.14 -32.93 12.89
C ASN A 64 -24.99 -32.60 14.12
N GLY A 65 -25.85 -31.59 14.01
CA GLY A 65 -26.68 -31.10 15.11
C GLY A 65 -27.78 -32.10 15.49
N ARG A 66 -28.12 -32.12 16.78
CA ARG A 66 -29.23 -32.98 17.31
C ARG A 66 -30.59 -32.61 16.74
N GLN A 67 -30.76 -31.48 16.12
CA GLN A 67 -31.99 -31.01 15.49
C GLN A 67 -32.17 -31.58 14.08
N ASN A 68 -31.10 -32.09 13.47
CA ASN A 68 -31.19 -32.74 12.17
C ASN A 68 -31.80 -34.15 12.35
N THR A 69 -33.02 -34.28 11.89
CA THR A 69 -33.77 -35.57 11.89
C THR A 69 -33.65 -36.34 10.56
N TRP A 70 -33.03 -35.70 9.56
CA TRP A 70 -32.87 -36.28 8.23
C TRP A 70 -31.58 -37.07 8.11
N GLU A 71 -31.60 -38.14 7.35
CA GLU A 71 -30.39 -38.86 6.98
C GLU A 71 -29.49 -37.96 6.11
N VAL A 72 -28.19 -37.90 6.40
CA VAL A 72 -27.23 -37.05 5.71
C VAL A 72 -26.91 -37.67 4.34
N LYS A 73 -27.71 -37.29 3.34
CA LYS A 73 -27.55 -37.66 1.93
C LYS A 73 -27.80 -36.43 1.06
N THR A 74 -27.24 -36.43 -0.15
CA THR A 74 -27.37 -35.32 -1.14
C THR A 74 -28.84 -34.94 -1.37
N GLU A 75 -29.74 -35.92 -1.49
CA GLU A 75 -31.17 -35.72 -1.74
C GLU A 75 -31.87 -34.96 -0.60
N ASN A 76 -31.39 -35.09 0.63
CA ASN A 76 -31.97 -34.49 1.82
C ASN A 76 -31.41 -33.10 2.14
N ILE A 77 -30.36 -32.63 1.45
CA ILE A 77 -29.74 -31.31 1.66
C ILE A 77 -30.75 -30.14 1.66
N PRO A 78 -31.70 -30.07 0.71
CA PRO A 78 -32.70 -29.00 0.72
C PRO A 78 -33.59 -28.97 1.97
N PHE A 79 -33.84 -30.13 2.59
CA PHE A 79 -34.65 -30.23 3.81
C PHE A 79 -33.83 -29.91 5.06
N ILE A 80 -32.56 -30.35 5.10
CA ILE A 80 -31.63 -30.10 6.21
C ILE A 80 -31.35 -28.61 6.35
N PHE A 81 -31.17 -27.89 5.26
CA PHE A 81 -30.79 -26.48 5.26
C PHE A 81 -31.91 -25.50 4.92
N LYS A 82 -33.16 -25.94 4.88
CA LYS A 82 -34.30 -25.15 4.41
C LYS A 82 -34.41 -23.75 4.98
N GLU A 83 -34.17 -23.56 6.27
CA GLU A 83 -34.22 -22.27 6.96
C GLU A 83 -32.84 -21.76 7.30
N GLU A 84 -31.92 -22.64 7.64
CA GLU A 84 -30.58 -22.31 8.10
C GLU A 84 -29.73 -21.67 7.03
N ILE A 85 -29.95 -21.99 5.74
CA ILE A 85 -29.16 -21.37 4.66
C ILE A 85 -29.35 -19.85 4.58
N TYR A 86 -30.57 -19.38 4.86
CA TYR A 86 -30.87 -17.93 4.90
C TYR A 86 -30.23 -17.27 6.10
N ASN A 87 -30.29 -17.92 7.28
CA ASN A 87 -29.68 -17.42 8.51
C ASN A 87 -28.16 -17.29 8.35
N ILE A 88 -27.52 -18.33 7.81
CA ILE A 88 -26.06 -18.33 7.57
C ILE A 88 -25.68 -17.26 6.55
N ALA A 89 -26.44 -17.13 5.46
CA ALA A 89 -26.21 -16.12 4.44
C ALA A 89 -26.36 -14.68 5.00
N ASP A 90 -27.35 -14.46 5.85
CA ASP A 90 -27.56 -13.14 6.47
C ASP A 90 -26.48 -12.80 7.50
N ILE A 91 -26.05 -13.75 8.33
CA ILE A 91 -24.97 -13.57 9.30
C ILE A 91 -23.66 -13.17 8.60
N HIS A 92 -23.31 -13.87 7.51
CA HIS A 92 -22.06 -13.66 6.80
C HIS A 92 -22.14 -12.57 5.72
N LYS A 93 -23.36 -12.10 5.40
CA LYS A 93 -23.66 -11.16 4.30
C LYS A 93 -23.10 -11.64 2.96
N LEU A 94 -23.25 -12.92 2.69
CA LEU A 94 -22.80 -13.58 1.46
C LEU A 94 -23.94 -14.48 0.94
N GLN A 95 -24.02 -14.57 -0.39
CA GLN A 95 -24.90 -15.54 -1.02
C GLN A 95 -24.29 -16.94 -0.89
N ILE A 96 -25.12 -17.95 -0.65
CA ILE A 96 -24.71 -19.34 -0.50
C ILE A 96 -25.57 -20.20 -1.43
N ASN A 97 -24.93 -21.01 -2.25
CA ASN A 97 -25.58 -21.98 -3.11
C ASN A 97 -25.01 -23.37 -2.79
N LEU A 98 -25.88 -24.38 -2.74
CA LEU A 98 -25.51 -25.77 -2.61
C LEU A 98 -25.92 -26.51 -3.86
N TYR A 99 -24.98 -27.24 -4.44
CA TYR A 99 -25.19 -28.07 -5.62
C TYR A 99 -24.98 -29.55 -5.25
N ASP A 100 -25.60 -30.45 -6.02
CA ASP A 100 -25.26 -31.87 -5.95
C ASP A 100 -23.85 -32.13 -6.54
N LEU A 101 -23.43 -33.38 -6.49
CA LEU A 101 -22.09 -33.75 -7.01
C LEU A 101 -22.06 -33.79 -8.54
N GLU A 102 -23.18 -33.65 -9.22
CA GLU A 102 -23.33 -33.60 -10.69
C GLU A 102 -23.53 -32.17 -11.17
N GLY A 103 -23.54 -31.18 -10.25
CA GLY A 103 -23.64 -29.75 -10.53
C GLY A 103 -25.06 -29.20 -10.55
N GLY A 104 -26.09 -30.00 -10.19
CA GLY A 104 -27.46 -29.53 -10.07
C GLY A 104 -27.67 -28.69 -8.83
N LEU A 105 -28.35 -27.54 -8.94
CA LEU A 105 -28.67 -26.68 -7.80
C LEU A 105 -29.68 -27.35 -6.87
N LEU A 106 -29.28 -27.61 -5.63
CA LEU A 106 -30.14 -28.15 -4.57
C LEU A 106 -30.90 -27.06 -3.81
N ILE A 107 -30.18 -26.03 -3.36
CA ILE A 107 -30.73 -24.87 -2.62
C ILE A 107 -29.88 -23.66 -2.73
N SER A 108 -30.49 -22.46 -2.72
CA SER A 108 -29.83 -21.17 -2.74
C SER A 108 -30.41 -20.23 -1.69
N SER A 109 -29.56 -19.41 -1.07
CA SER A 109 -29.99 -18.33 -0.17
C SER A 109 -30.58 -17.13 -0.91
N LYS A 110 -30.43 -17.04 -2.24
CA LYS A 110 -30.99 -15.96 -3.06
C LYS A 110 -32.44 -16.29 -3.42
N ALA A 111 -33.36 -15.51 -2.88
CA ALA A 111 -34.77 -15.60 -3.25
C ALA A 111 -34.93 -15.23 -4.75
N GLY A 112 -35.52 -16.14 -5.55
CA GLY A 112 -35.84 -15.87 -6.96
C GLY A 112 -34.99 -16.60 -8.01
N LEU A 113 -33.87 -17.23 -7.67
CA LEU A 113 -33.11 -18.08 -8.61
C LEU A 113 -33.85 -19.34 -9.08
N GLN A 114 -34.99 -19.63 -8.46
CA GLN A 114 -35.82 -20.78 -8.83
C GLN A 114 -36.56 -20.61 -10.17
N LYS A 115 -36.52 -19.43 -10.81
CA LYS A 115 -37.36 -19.16 -11.99
C LYS A 115 -36.70 -19.41 -13.35
N ASN A 116 -35.37 -19.36 -13.47
CA ASN A 116 -34.69 -19.57 -14.76
C ASN A 116 -33.95 -20.91 -14.77
N MET A 117 -34.30 -21.76 -15.72
CA MET A 117 -33.75 -23.14 -15.81
C MET A 117 -32.25 -23.19 -16.18
N THR A 118 -31.72 -22.16 -16.77
CA THR A 118 -30.30 -22.05 -17.19
C THR A 118 -29.34 -21.83 -16.04
N ASP A 119 -29.80 -21.25 -14.93
CA ASP A 119 -28.93 -20.94 -13.76
C ASP A 119 -28.94 -22.09 -12.72
N LYS A 120 -29.54 -23.24 -13.06
CA LYS A 120 -29.70 -24.36 -12.11
C LYS A 120 -28.55 -25.36 -12.11
N CYS A 121 -27.67 -25.31 -13.08
CA CYS A 121 -26.55 -26.25 -13.16
C CYS A 121 -25.23 -25.48 -13.25
N LEU A 122 -24.19 -26.02 -12.64
CA LEU A 122 -22.82 -25.52 -12.82
C LEU A 122 -22.36 -25.81 -14.24
N ASP A 123 -21.59 -24.89 -14.81
CA ASP A 123 -20.98 -25.09 -16.12
C ASP A 123 -20.04 -26.31 -16.10
N ALA A 124 -20.02 -27.04 -17.21
CA ALA A 124 -19.17 -28.23 -17.36
C ALA A 124 -17.66 -27.90 -17.15
N SER A 125 -17.22 -26.69 -17.48
CA SER A 125 -15.86 -26.22 -17.25
C SER A 125 -15.55 -26.11 -15.75
N ILE A 126 -16.47 -25.56 -14.97
CA ILE A 126 -16.36 -25.45 -13.51
C ILE A 126 -16.40 -26.82 -12.86
N MET A 127 -17.35 -27.69 -13.29
CA MET A 127 -17.44 -29.06 -12.80
C MET A 127 -16.15 -29.85 -13.04
N ASN A 128 -15.59 -29.75 -14.24
CA ASN A 128 -14.30 -30.37 -14.57
C ASN A 128 -13.17 -29.80 -13.70
N ALA A 129 -13.12 -28.49 -13.47
CA ALA A 129 -12.09 -27.86 -12.66
C ALA A 129 -12.21 -28.27 -11.16
N VAL A 130 -13.43 -28.36 -10.65
CA VAL A 130 -13.70 -28.80 -9.27
C VAL A 130 -13.39 -30.29 -9.10
N SER A 131 -13.68 -31.14 -10.09
CA SER A 131 -13.50 -32.60 -10.02
C SER A 131 -12.09 -33.07 -10.38
N ASN A 132 -11.41 -32.44 -11.35
CA ASN A 132 -10.12 -32.91 -11.87
C ASN A 132 -8.95 -32.72 -10.88
N ASN A 133 -9.08 -31.87 -9.88
CA ASN A 133 -8.05 -31.64 -8.87
C ASN A 133 -8.22 -32.49 -7.61
N VAL A 134 -9.22 -33.34 -7.54
CA VAL A 134 -9.51 -34.13 -6.34
C VAL A 134 -9.23 -35.61 -6.63
N GLN A 135 -8.10 -36.12 -6.17
CA GLN A 135 -7.95 -37.57 -5.98
C GLN A 135 -8.77 -37.95 -4.74
N PHE A 136 -9.95 -38.57 -4.96
CA PHE A 136 -10.89 -38.98 -3.91
C PHE A 136 -10.32 -40.01 -2.90
N ASN A 137 -9.01 -40.24 -2.92
CA ASN A 137 -8.32 -41.21 -2.07
C ASN A 137 -8.01 -40.68 -0.66
N ASN A 138 -8.06 -39.38 -0.43
CA ASN A 138 -7.75 -38.76 0.86
C ASN A 138 -8.90 -37.83 1.32
N ALA A 139 -9.63 -38.26 2.33
CA ALA A 139 -10.74 -37.51 2.93
C ALA A 139 -10.35 -36.09 3.42
N LEU A 140 -9.08 -35.91 3.81
CA LEU A 140 -8.55 -34.62 4.26
C LEU A 140 -8.35 -33.64 3.10
N GLU A 141 -7.91 -34.13 1.95
CA GLU A 141 -7.69 -33.31 0.74
C GLU A 141 -9.03 -32.84 0.15
N ILE A 142 -10.06 -33.67 0.19
CA ILE A 142 -11.40 -33.31 -0.27
C ILE A 142 -11.98 -32.15 0.55
N ALA A 143 -11.81 -32.18 1.87
CA ALA A 143 -12.35 -31.15 2.76
C ALA A 143 -11.59 -29.81 2.66
N GLN A 144 -10.36 -29.82 2.17
CA GLN A 144 -9.53 -28.64 1.99
C GLN A 144 -9.48 -28.14 0.55
N HIS A 145 -10.06 -28.92 -0.40
CA HIS A 145 -10.06 -28.55 -1.80
C HIS A 145 -10.96 -27.35 -2.04
N ARG A 146 -10.37 -26.26 -2.51
CA ARG A 146 -11.02 -25.00 -2.86
C ARG A 146 -10.69 -24.63 -4.30
N TYR A 147 -11.69 -24.51 -5.12
CA TYR A 147 -11.57 -23.95 -6.47
C TYR A 147 -12.16 -22.55 -6.48
N VAL A 148 -11.46 -21.60 -7.10
CA VAL A 148 -11.93 -20.22 -7.26
C VAL A 148 -11.99 -19.90 -8.73
N ASP A 149 -13.18 -19.59 -9.20
CA ASP A 149 -13.43 -19.08 -10.53
C ASP A 149 -13.54 -17.56 -10.50
N LYS A 150 -12.92 -16.91 -11.49
CA LYS A 150 -12.97 -15.44 -11.65
C LYS A 150 -13.60 -15.11 -12.98
N LEU A 151 -14.76 -14.46 -12.94
CA LEU A 151 -15.48 -13.96 -14.10
C LEU A 151 -15.44 -12.44 -14.11
N ILE A 152 -15.17 -11.85 -15.26
CA ILE A 152 -15.29 -10.40 -15.47
C ILE A 152 -16.53 -10.16 -16.30
N GLU A 153 -17.56 -9.58 -15.71
CA GLU A 153 -18.82 -9.25 -16.38
C GLU A 153 -19.12 -7.78 -16.19
N ASN A 154 -19.40 -7.06 -17.29
CA ASN A 154 -19.68 -5.61 -17.29
C ASN A 154 -18.62 -4.71 -16.62
N GLY A 155 -17.35 -5.15 -16.56
CA GLY A 155 -16.27 -4.43 -15.89
C GLY A 155 -16.20 -4.67 -14.38
N GLU A 156 -17.07 -5.52 -13.83
CA GLU A 156 -17.01 -5.98 -12.44
C GLU A 156 -16.38 -7.38 -12.38
N THR A 157 -15.51 -7.60 -11.40
CA THR A 157 -14.88 -8.90 -11.17
C THR A 157 -15.72 -9.69 -10.16
N PHE A 158 -16.27 -10.80 -10.62
CA PHE A 158 -16.97 -11.77 -9.78
C PHE A 158 -16.02 -12.91 -9.45
N GLN A 159 -15.88 -13.20 -8.19
CA GLN A 159 -15.21 -14.41 -7.72
C GLN A 159 -16.27 -15.39 -7.19
N SER A 160 -16.16 -16.63 -7.60
CA SER A 160 -16.99 -17.72 -7.06
C SER A 160 -16.08 -18.79 -6.48
N SER A 161 -16.21 -19.07 -5.20
CA SER A 161 -15.51 -20.18 -4.58
C SER A 161 -16.38 -21.43 -4.55
N TYR A 162 -15.74 -22.56 -4.75
CA TYR A 162 -16.37 -23.88 -4.76
C TYR A 162 -15.59 -24.80 -3.83
N THR A 163 -16.31 -25.43 -2.89
CA THR A 163 -15.74 -26.38 -1.92
C THR A 163 -16.70 -27.53 -1.69
N TYR A 164 -16.19 -28.70 -1.30
CA TYR A 164 -17.02 -29.82 -0.97
C TYR A 164 -17.52 -29.75 0.48
N ILE A 165 -18.80 -30.07 0.66
CA ILE A 165 -19.37 -30.38 1.97
C ILE A 165 -19.33 -31.91 2.14
N THR A 166 -18.83 -32.37 3.28
CA THR A 166 -18.66 -33.78 3.58
C THR A 166 -19.54 -34.20 4.75
N ASP A 167 -19.91 -35.46 4.74
CA ASP A 167 -20.58 -36.14 5.86
C ASP A 167 -19.60 -36.41 7.02
N ASN A 168 -20.07 -37.07 8.08
CA ASN A 168 -19.24 -37.45 9.24
C ASN A 168 -18.15 -38.49 8.92
N LYS A 169 -18.26 -39.16 7.75
CA LYS A 169 -17.27 -40.11 7.25
C LYS A 169 -16.33 -39.48 6.21
N SER A 170 -16.39 -38.16 6.10
CA SER A 170 -15.61 -37.36 5.11
C SER A 170 -15.96 -37.68 3.64
N LYS A 171 -17.14 -38.30 3.39
CA LYS A 171 -17.63 -38.51 2.04
C LYS A 171 -18.28 -37.21 1.52
N PRO A 172 -17.95 -36.73 0.30
CA PRO A 172 -18.60 -35.53 -0.26
C PRO A 172 -20.10 -35.81 -0.50
N ILE A 173 -20.93 -34.85 -0.11
CA ILE A 173 -22.39 -34.91 -0.24
C ILE A 173 -22.97 -33.75 -1.04
N ALA A 174 -22.27 -32.64 -1.12
CA ALA A 174 -22.66 -31.44 -1.88
C ALA A 174 -21.46 -30.58 -2.23
N ILE A 175 -21.66 -29.70 -3.21
CA ILE A 175 -20.72 -28.63 -3.55
C ILE A 175 -21.29 -27.33 -3.00
N LEU A 176 -20.51 -26.64 -2.15
CA LEU A 176 -20.78 -25.30 -1.65
C LEU A 176 -20.20 -24.29 -2.65
N ASN A 177 -21.03 -23.40 -3.14
CA ASN A 177 -20.62 -22.25 -3.92
C ASN A 177 -20.94 -20.97 -3.17
N ILE A 178 -19.97 -20.09 -3.07
CA ILE A 178 -20.11 -18.75 -2.50
C ILE A 178 -19.71 -17.75 -3.58
N PRO A 179 -20.69 -17.16 -4.30
CA PRO A 179 -20.42 -16.08 -5.23
C PRO A 179 -20.08 -14.82 -4.44
N TYR A 180 -18.97 -14.22 -4.79
CA TYR A 180 -18.47 -13.02 -4.18
C TYR A 180 -18.22 -11.94 -5.26
N LEU A 181 -18.87 -10.82 -5.10
CA LEU A 181 -18.59 -9.65 -5.93
C LEU A 181 -17.34 -8.97 -5.37
N GLU A 182 -16.24 -9.06 -6.08
CA GLU A 182 -15.04 -8.28 -5.81
C GLU A 182 -15.36 -6.84 -6.26
N LYS A 183 -15.88 -6.02 -5.34
CA LYS A 183 -16.09 -4.60 -5.63
C LYS A 183 -14.74 -3.91 -5.67
N ASP A 184 -14.21 -3.70 -6.85
CA ASP A 184 -13.05 -2.83 -7.09
C ASP A 184 -13.25 -1.43 -6.47
N ASP A 185 -14.50 -0.95 -6.45
CA ASP A 185 -14.88 0.32 -5.81
C ASP A 185 -14.45 0.45 -4.33
N PHE A 186 -14.39 -0.66 -3.59
CA PHE A 186 -13.99 -0.61 -2.20
C PHE A 186 -12.46 -0.48 -2.04
N LEU A 187 -11.73 -1.21 -2.88
CA LEU A 187 -10.26 -1.10 -2.96
C LEU A 187 -9.85 0.29 -3.45
N ASP A 188 -10.56 0.82 -4.43
CA ASP A 188 -10.30 2.15 -4.97
C ASP A 188 -10.58 3.26 -3.95
N LYS A 189 -11.64 3.15 -3.16
CA LYS A 189 -11.92 4.10 -2.06
C LYS A 189 -10.88 4.04 -0.96
N GLU A 190 -10.51 2.84 -0.49
CA GLU A 190 -9.46 2.68 0.53
C GLU A 190 -8.12 3.21 0.04
N LEU A 191 -7.76 2.91 -1.22
CA LEU A 191 -6.56 3.44 -1.85
C LEU A 191 -6.61 4.96 -1.98
N GLN A 192 -7.74 5.52 -2.37
CA GLN A 192 -7.93 6.98 -2.49
C GLN A 192 -7.82 7.68 -1.12
N GLU A 193 -8.41 7.11 -0.08
CA GLU A 193 -8.25 7.62 1.29
C GLU A 193 -6.79 7.56 1.76
N PHE A 194 -6.11 6.45 1.50
CA PHE A 194 -4.69 6.28 1.81
C PHE A 194 -3.84 7.32 1.08
N LEU A 195 -4.03 7.50 -0.24
CA LEU A 195 -3.33 8.49 -1.05
C LEU A 195 -3.58 9.92 -0.57
N THR A 196 -4.80 10.22 -0.16
CA THR A 196 -5.17 11.55 0.36
C THR A 196 -4.45 11.83 1.68
N ARG A 197 -4.45 10.88 2.62
CA ARG A 197 -3.72 11.02 3.91
C ARG A 197 -2.23 11.15 3.70
N MET A 198 -1.67 10.35 2.79
CA MET A 198 -0.26 10.40 2.41
C MET A 198 0.09 11.74 1.75
N GLY A 199 -0.80 12.27 0.91
CA GLY A 199 -0.67 13.59 0.28
C GLY A 199 -0.56 14.73 1.32
N TYR A 200 -1.39 14.72 2.36
CA TYR A 200 -1.29 15.70 3.46
C TYR A 200 0.04 15.58 4.22
N ALA A 201 0.50 14.37 4.50
CA ALA A 201 1.77 14.15 5.16
C ALA A 201 2.94 14.67 4.33
N PHE A 202 2.97 14.40 3.03
CA PHE A 202 4.01 14.93 2.12
C PHE A 202 3.94 16.45 1.97
N MET A 203 2.75 17.03 1.91
CA MET A 203 2.58 18.48 1.90
C MET A 203 3.21 19.13 3.13
N PHE A 204 2.99 18.54 4.32
CA PHE A 204 3.59 19.01 5.56
C PHE A 204 5.13 18.90 5.54
N VAL A 205 5.67 17.75 5.11
CA VAL A 205 7.12 17.54 4.98
C VAL A 205 7.73 18.52 3.99
N LEU A 206 7.06 18.79 2.86
CA LEU A 206 7.52 19.74 1.87
C LEU A 206 7.58 21.17 2.43
N LEU A 207 6.56 21.62 3.15
CA LEU A 207 6.54 22.93 3.79
C LEU A 207 7.65 23.07 4.82
N MET A 208 7.89 22.04 5.62
CA MET A 208 9.01 22.01 6.58
C MET A 208 10.36 22.09 5.86
N ALA A 209 10.53 21.30 4.79
CA ALA A 209 11.76 21.30 3.99
C ALA A 209 12.03 22.67 3.34
N ILE A 210 11.00 23.33 2.79
CA ILE A 210 11.10 24.68 2.22
C ILE A 210 11.55 25.67 3.30
N SER A 211 10.96 25.61 4.49
CA SER A 211 11.32 26.49 5.61
C SER A 211 12.77 26.32 6.04
N ILE A 212 13.21 25.07 6.22
CA ILE A 212 14.60 24.75 6.59
C ILE A 212 15.57 25.18 5.48
N ALA A 213 15.27 24.85 4.23
CA ALA A 213 16.09 25.22 3.08
C ALA A 213 16.23 26.75 2.96
N PHE A 214 15.16 27.50 3.21
CA PHE A 214 15.19 28.97 3.21
C PHE A 214 16.07 29.52 4.32
N LEU A 215 15.95 29.02 5.55
CA LEU A 215 16.75 29.46 6.69
C LEU A 215 18.24 29.16 6.47
N LEU A 216 18.59 27.93 6.10
CA LEU A 216 19.96 27.53 5.85
C LEU A 216 20.59 28.34 4.70
N SER A 217 19.86 28.45 3.59
CA SER A 217 20.32 29.20 2.43
C SER A 217 20.57 30.68 2.76
N LYS A 218 19.70 31.32 3.56
CA LYS A 218 19.84 32.69 4.01
C LYS A 218 21.06 32.83 4.93
N TYR A 219 21.25 31.92 5.88
CA TYR A 219 22.33 31.97 6.87
C TYR A 219 23.70 31.81 6.20
N ILE A 220 23.90 30.75 5.41
CA ILE A 220 25.20 30.49 4.74
C ILE A 220 25.54 31.62 3.76
N THR A 221 24.57 32.04 2.94
CA THR A 221 24.87 33.08 1.93
C THR A 221 25.17 34.43 2.54
N LYS A 222 24.52 34.79 3.66
CA LYS A 222 24.79 36.07 4.35
C LYS A 222 26.21 36.11 4.88
N SER A 223 26.68 35.03 5.50
CA SER A 223 28.03 34.93 6.03
C SER A 223 29.10 34.99 4.92
N LEU A 224 28.92 34.18 3.87
CA LEU A 224 29.83 34.18 2.72
C LEU A 224 29.88 35.54 1.99
N LYS A 225 28.73 36.21 1.84
CA LYS A 225 28.69 37.52 1.20
C LYS A 225 29.45 38.57 2.02
N LYS A 226 29.30 38.60 3.36
CA LYS A 226 30.00 39.50 4.25
C LYS A 226 31.52 39.31 4.13
N ILE A 227 31.99 38.06 4.12
CA ILE A 227 33.40 37.72 3.94
C ILE A 227 33.91 38.24 2.58
N SER A 228 33.18 37.93 1.50
CA SER A 228 33.53 38.37 0.15
C SER A 228 33.59 39.88 0.01
N ASP A 229 32.64 40.62 0.60
CA ASP A 229 32.59 42.07 0.54
C ASP A 229 33.81 42.71 1.26
N ILE A 230 34.22 42.17 2.43
CA ILE A 230 35.38 42.61 3.17
C ILE A 230 36.67 42.27 2.41
N MET A 231 36.81 41.05 1.88
CA MET A 231 37.97 40.66 1.07
C MET A 231 38.13 41.51 -0.17
N ASN A 232 37.03 41.88 -0.85
CA ASN A 232 37.09 42.76 -2.03
C ASN A 232 37.46 44.21 -1.69
N ALA A 233 37.27 44.65 -0.45
CA ALA A 233 37.63 45.98 0.03
C ALA A 233 39.09 46.09 0.52
N THR A 234 39.80 44.96 0.64
CA THR A 234 41.20 44.89 1.09
C THR A 234 42.16 45.51 0.07
N ARG A 235 43.04 46.43 0.51
CA ARG A 235 44.01 47.09 -0.33
C ARG A 235 45.35 47.23 0.44
N LEU A 236 46.47 47.22 -0.29
CA LEU A 236 47.78 47.28 0.29
C LEU A 236 48.11 48.67 1.00
N GLU A 237 47.43 49.74 0.59
CA GLU A 237 47.70 51.08 1.06
C GLU A 237 46.81 51.59 2.19
N ARG A 238 45.94 50.73 2.75
CA ARG A 238 44.99 51.10 3.81
C ARG A 238 45.02 50.09 4.95
N ARG A 239 44.70 50.56 6.16
CA ARG A 239 44.42 49.69 7.30
C ARG A 239 43.23 48.82 6.97
N ASN A 240 43.47 47.53 6.80
CA ASN A 240 42.45 46.57 6.39
C ASN A 240 41.62 46.15 7.60
N GLU A 241 40.31 45.97 7.36
CA GLU A 241 39.36 45.56 8.39
C GLU A 241 39.44 44.05 8.62
N ARG A 242 39.58 43.60 9.87
CA ARG A 242 39.52 42.19 10.24
C ARG A 242 38.08 41.73 10.25
N ILE A 243 37.88 40.50 9.86
CA ILE A 243 36.53 39.89 9.88
C ILE A 243 36.27 39.40 11.31
N ASP A 244 35.27 39.99 11.97
CA ASP A 244 34.68 39.49 13.24
C ASP A 244 33.28 38.97 12.99
N ILE A 245 33.13 37.63 12.95
CA ILE A 245 31.85 36.94 12.80
C ILE A 245 31.72 36.01 13.99
N LYS A 246 30.88 36.37 14.97
CA LYS A 246 30.72 35.65 16.26
C LYS A 246 29.98 34.31 16.18
N GLU A 247 29.18 34.06 15.16
CA GLU A 247 28.36 32.83 15.02
C GLU A 247 28.59 32.27 13.61
N THR A 248 29.52 31.35 13.45
CA THR A 248 29.83 30.71 12.17
C THR A 248 30.02 29.21 12.31
N THR A 249 29.86 28.48 11.21
CA THR A 249 30.29 27.09 11.13
C THR A 249 31.80 26.97 11.18
N GLU A 250 32.33 25.78 11.52
CA GLU A 250 33.78 25.54 11.64
C GLU A 250 34.54 25.92 10.34
N GLU A 251 33.93 25.60 9.17
CA GLU A 251 34.51 25.92 7.86
C GLU A 251 34.61 27.42 7.61
N ILE A 252 33.58 28.18 7.98
CA ILE A 252 33.57 29.63 7.85
C ILE A 252 34.55 30.26 8.84
N SER A 253 34.64 29.73 10.07
CA SER A 253 35.60 30.17 11.07
C SER A 253 37.03 29.96 10.59
N THR A 254 37.33 28.81 10.00
CA THR A 254 38.66 28.52 9.42
C THR A 254 39.00 29.52 8.29
N LEU A 255 38.05 29.82 7.42
CA LEU A 255 38.23 30.81 6.35
C LEU A 255 38.47 32.22 6.90
N VAL A 256 37.75 32.63 7.92
CA VAL A 256 37.90 33.92 8.60
C VAL A 256 39.28 34.02 9.26
N ASN A 257 39.71 32.98 9.95
CA ASN A 257 41.04 32.95 10.59
C ASN A 257 42.16 33.02 9.55
N ALA A 258 42.08 32.28 8.46
CA ALA A 258 43.04 32.33 7.36
C ALA A 258 43.14 33.73 6.73
N TYR A 259 41.97 34.37 6.51
CA TYR A 259 41.92 35.74 6.01
C TYR A 259 42.58 36.74 6.99
N ASN A 260 42.24 36.66 8.29
CA ASN A 260 42.78 37.56 9.29
C ASN A 260 44.31 37.38 9.44
N SER A 261 44.82 36.14 9.39
CA SER A 261 46.28 35.89 9.37
C SER A 261 46.97 36.50 8.14
N MET A 262 46.34 36.39 6.96
CA MET A 262 46.86 37.03 5.74
C MET A 262 46.91 38.56 5.88
N ILE A 263 45.91 39.18 6.52
CA ILE A 263 45.93 40.62 6.77
C ILE A 263 47.06 41.01 7.71
N ASP A 264 47.31 40.23 8.76
CA ASP A 264 48.45 40.49 9.70
C ASP A 264 49.80 40.43 8.96
N GLU A 265 49.99 39.41 8.08
CA GLU A 265 51.20 39.31 7.25
C GLU A 265 51.37 40.48 6.25
N LEU A 266 50.25 40.92 5.65
CA LEU A 266 50.32 42.11 4.73
C LEU A 266 50.60 43.37 5.46
N GLU A 267 50.06 43.62 6.66
CA GLU A 267 50.36 44.78 7.48
C GLU A 267 51.87 44.83 7.91
N GLU A 268 52.39 43.65 8.32
CA GLU A 268 53.80 43.50 8.67
C GLU A 268 54.76 43.81 7.48
N SER A 269 54.40 43.21 6.31
CA SER A 269 55.16 43.44 5.07
C SER A 269 55.15 44.92 4.63
N ALA A 270 54.01 45.59 4.77
CA ALA A 270 53.88 47.01 4.44
C ALA A 270 54.74 47.90 5.37
N VAL A 271 54.80 47.57 6.67
CA VAL A 271 55.66 48.27 7.64
C VAL A 271 57.13 48.05 7.35
N GLN A 272 57.52 46.84 6.93
CA GLN A 272 58.93 46.58 6.56
C GLN A 272 59.34 47.33 5.30
N LEU A 273 58.49 47.40 4.28
CA LEU A 273 58.70 48.17 3.07
C LEU A 273 58.88 49.68 3.38
N ALA A 274 58.00 50.24 4.21
CA ALA A 274 58.08 51.66 4.62
C ALA A 274 59.32 51.99 5.46
N LYS A 275 59.94 50.99 6.11
CA LYS A 275 61.21 51.19 6.83
C LYS A 275 62.46 51.06 5.95
N SER A 276 62.35 50.49 4.79
CA SER A 276 63.43 50.24 3.84
C SER A 276 63.62 51.40 2.83
N GLU A 277 62.64 52.26 2.67
CA GLU A 277 62.73 53.52 1.94
C GLU A 277 63.24 54.64 2.83
#